data_9d5416f9931c797bbc75da8d70dc3548
#
_entry.id   9d5416f9931c797bbc75da8d70dc3548
#
_cell.length_a   1.000
_cell.length_b   1.000
_cell.length_c   1.000
_cell.angle_alpha   90.00
_cell.angle_beta   90.00
_cell.angle_gamma   90.00
#
_symmetry.space_group_name_H-M   'P 1'
#
loop_
_entity.id
_entity.type
_entity.pdbx_description
1 polymer ?
#
loop_
_entity_poly.entity_id
_entity_poly.type
_entity_poly.pdbx_seq_one_letter_code
_entity_poly.pdbx_strand_id
1 'polypeptide(L)'
;HIETRAVNVRDSRIADNAGLQLRNEVVIVGAPHTHSTTLPTQDMARACESVGVAVTLSSDAGTFLCNELFFRLLERASGASTSATHHNNFIAGFIHVPQLPEQASQRGGPHMDTHVAARAVHAMLHAVSTNRLPKLA
;
A
#
# COMPACT_ATOMS: atom_id res chain seq x y z
N HIS A 1 -5.92 3.93 -5.53
CA HIS A 1 -4.56 4.48 -5.48
C HIS A 1 -3.55 3.37 -5.27
N ILE A 2 -2.39 3.48 -5.92
CA ILE A 2 -1.20 2.68 -5.59
C ILE A 2 -0.29 3.60 -4.78
N GLU A 3 -0.01 3.23 -3.53
CA GLU A 3 0.83 4.03 -2.66
C GLU A 3 2.31 3.85 -3.00
N THR A 4 3.03 4.96 -3.18
CA THR A 4 4.44 4.94 -3.59
C THR A 4 5.40 5.02 -2.42
N ARG A 5 4.94 5.50 -1.26
CA ARG A 5 5.75 5.61 -0.03
C ARG A 5 4.91 5.56 1.24
N ALA A 6 5.54 5.17 2.34
CA ALA A 6 5.04 5.29 3.68
C ALA A 6 5.93 6.22 4.52
N VAL A 7 5.36 6.84 5.55
CA VAL A 7 6.07 7.72 6.48
C VAL A 7 6.16 7.09 7.87
N ASN A 8 7.25 7.35 8.59
CA ASN A 8 7.49 6.84 9.95
C ASN A 8 6.72 7.66 11.00
N VAL A 9 5.44 7.87 10.74
CA VAL A 9 4.54 8.63 11.62
C VAL A 9 3.22 7.90 11.76
N ARG A 10 2.67 7.85 12.96
CA ARG A 10 1.29 7.45 13.26
C ARG A 10 0.59 8.56 14.03
N ASP A 11 -0.50 9.02 13.48
CA ASP A 11 -1.36 10.05 14.06
C ASP A 11 -2.82 9.64 13.87
N SER A 12 -3.43 9.16 14.95
CA SER A 12 -4.76 8.58 14.93
C SER A 12 -5.83 9.65 15.07
N ARG A 13 -6.73 9.76 14.10
CA ARG A 13 -7.87 10.69 14.17
C ARG A 13 -8.88 10.32 15.27
N ILE A 14 -8.97 9.03 15.59
CA ILE A 14 -9.88 8.46 16.60
C ILE A 14 -9.08 7.56 17.53
N ALA A 15 -9.59 7.36 18.74
CA ALA A 15 -9.06 6.36 19.66
C ALA A 15 -9.32 4.93 19.15
N ASP A 16 -8.45 4.01 19.52
CA ASP A 16 -8.66 2.57 19.32
C ASP A 16 -9.68 1.99 20.33
N ASN A 17 -9.92 0.67 20.25
CA ASN A 17 -10.86 -0.01 21.14
C ASN A 17 -10.42 -0.02 22.62
N ALA A 18 -9.16 0.28 22.92
CA ALA A 18 -8.64 0.45 24.27
C ALA A 18 -8.68 1.90 24.75
N GLY A 19 -9.19 2.81 23.93
CA GLY A 19 -9.26 4.26 24.23
C GLY A 19 -7.94 4.99 23.98
N LEU A 20 -6.93 4.33 23.41
CA LEU A 20 -5.64 4.96 23.09
C LEU A 20 -5.74 5.72 21.77
N GLN A 21 -5.37 6.98 21.79
CA GLN A 21 -5.25 7.81 20.60
C GLN A 21 -3.82 8.31 20.45
N LEU A 22 -3.10 7.70 19.53
CA LEU A 22 -1.71 8.08 19.21
C LEU A 22 -1.70 9.42 18.47
N ARG A 23 -0.72 10.26 18.80
CA ARG A 23 -0.56 11.59 18.20
C ARG A 23 0.89 11.82 17.81
N ASN A 24 1.12 11.93 16.51
CA ASN A 24 2.44 12.26 15.93
C ASN A 24 3.60 11.42 16.50
N GLU A 25 3.37 10.13 16.70
CA GLU A 25 4.37 9.20 17.19
C GLU A 25 5.09 8.50 16.04
N VAL A 26 6.32 8.04 16.27
CA VAL A 26 7.03 7.22 15.29
C VAL A 26 6.46 5.81 15.24
N VAL A 27 6.40 5.23 14.04
CA VAL A 27 6.00 3.82 13.85
C VAL A 27 7.08 2.88 14.38
N ILE A 28 8.36 3.17 14.05
CA ILE A 28 9.53 2.40 14.47
C ILE A 28 10.65 3.37 14.84
N VAL A 29 11.09 3.28 16.09
CA VAL A 29 12.21 4.08 16.60
C VAL A 29 13.50 3.69 15.87
N GLY A 30 14.25 4.70 15.42
CA GLY A 30 15.52 4.49 14.71
C GLY A 30 15.40 4.13 13.23
N ALA A 31 14.20 3.87 12.73
CA ALA A 31 13.99 3.67 11.30
C ALA A 31 14.01 5.00 10.52
N PRO A 32 14.27 4.97 9.21
CA PRO A 32 14.22 6.15 8.34
C PRO A 32 12.87 6.89 8.43
N HIS A 33 12.86 8.17 8.06
CA HIS A 33 11.63 8.96 8.05
C HIS A 33 10.60 8.42 7.03
N THR A 34 11.05 7.88 5.92
CA THR A 34 10.19 7.34 4.86
C THR A 34 10.75 6.06 4.26
N HIS A 35 9.85 5.21 3.77
CA HIS A 35 10.18 4.09 2.89
C HIS A 35 9.41 4.20 1.57
N SER A 36 10.08 3.93 0.46
CA SER A 36 9.44 3.80 -0.84
C SER A 36 8.95 2.37 -1.07
N THR A 37 7.83 2.23 -1.78
CA THR A 37 7.36 0.93 -2.25
C THR A 37 8.41 0.25 -3.11
N THR A 38 8.44 -1.07 -3.06
CA THR A 38 9.29 -1.90 -3.95
C THR A 38 8.48 -2.51 -5.10
N LEU A 39 7.19 -2.15 -5.22
CA LEU A 39 6.33 -2.58 -6.31
C LEU A 39 6.65 -1.82 -7.61
N PRO A 40 6.48 -2.45 -8.78
CA PRO A 40 6.61 -1.80 -10.09
C PRO A 40 5.35 -0.95 -10.40
N THR A 41 5.18 0.16 -9.67
CA THR A 41 3.94 0.95 -9.65
C THR A 41 3.50 1.46 -11.01
N GLN A 42 4.44 1.81 -11.88
CA GLN A 42 4.13 2.28 -13.25
C GLN A 42 3.58 1.15 -14.12
N ASP A 43 4.15 -0.08 -14.01
CA ASP A 43 3.64 -1.24 -14.74
C ASP A 43 2.26 -1.64 -14.24
N MET A 44 2.05 -1.58 -12.93
CA MET A 44 0.75 -1.83 -12.31
C MET A 44 -0.31 -0.82 -12.78
N ALA A 45 0.05 0.47 -12.87
CA ALA A 45 -0.86 1.51 -13.36
C ALA A 45 -1.25 1.25 -14.82
N ARG A 46 -0.27 0.99 -15.70
CA ARG A 46 -0.52 0.65 -17.10
C ARG A 46 -1.37 -0.61 -17.26
N ALA A 47 -1.15 -1.62 -16.43
CA ALA A 47 -1.97 -2.84 -16.44
C ALA A 47 -3.44 -2.55 -16.08
N CYS A 48 -3.70 -1.67 -15.11
CA CYS A 48 -5.06 -1.25 -14.78
C CYS A 48 -5.72 -0.47 -15.93
N GLU A 49 -4.99 0.47 -16.52
CA GLU A 49 -5.47 1.23 -17.68
C GLU A 49 -5.85 0.32 -18.84
N SER A 50 -5.05 -0.73 -19.11
CA SER A 50 -5.34 -1.71 -20.18
C SER A 50 -6.64 -2.49 -19.98
N VAL A 51 -7.12 -2.59 -18.74
CA VAL A 51 -8.42 -3.21 -18.41
C VAL A 51 -9.52 -2.16 -18.15
N GLY A 52 -9.29 -0.89 -18.52
CA GLY A 52 -10.26 0.18 -18.42
C GLY A 52 -10.47 0.73 -17.01
N VAL A 53 -9.50 0.57 -16.11
CA VAL A 53 -9.59 1.07 -14.73
C VAL A 53 -8.53 2.17 -14.51
N ALA A 54 -8.99 3.40 -14.27
CA ALA A 54 -8.10 4.51 -13.95
C ALA A 54 -7.46 4.31 -12.58
N VAL A 55 -6.16 4.59 -12.49
CA VAL A 55 -5.36 4.46 -11.27
C VAL A 55 -4.54 5.73 -11.04
N THR A 56 -4.42 6.12 -9.79
CA THR A 56 -3.56 7.23 -9.36
C THR A 56 -2.40 6.68 -8.53
N LEU A 57 -1.19 7.13 -8.79
CA LEU A 57 -0.05 6.94 -7.90
C LEU A 57 -0.13 7.99 -6.78
N SER A 58 -0.13 7.53 -5.54
CA SER A 58 -0.22 8.38 -4.36
C SER A 58 1.11 8.34 -3.60
N SER A 59 1.53 9.47 -3.08
CA SER A 59 2.67 9.57 -2.16
C SER A 59 2.26 9.81 -0.72
N ASP A 60 0.98 9.64 -0.41
CA ASP A 60 0.41 9.90 0.91
C ASP A 60 -0.61 8.82 1.29
N ALA A 61 -0.14 7.81 2.02
CA ALA A 61 -0.97 6.76 2.60
C ALA A 61 -1.68 7.20 3.90
N GLY A 62 -1.61 8.49 4.22
CA GLY A 62 -2.07 9.05 5.48
C GLY A 62 -1.08 8.79 6.63
N THR A 63 -1.58 8.91 7.87
CA THR A 63 -0.79 8.68 9.10
C THR A 63 -1.46 7.71 10.06
N PHE A 64 -2.47 6.97 9.58
CA PHE A 64 -3.24 6.02 10.36
C PHE A 64 -2.82 4.57 10.06
N LEU A 65 -3.68 3.60 10.35
CA LEU A 65 -3.39 2.15 10.26
C LEU A 65 -2.82 1.71 8.91
N CYS A 66 -3.31 2.28 7.81
CA CYS A 66 -2.83 1.94 6.46
C CYS A 66 -1.36 2.29 6.30
N ASN A 67 -0.98 3.51 6.67
CA ASN A 67 0.41 3.95 6.63
C ASN A 67 1.30 3.15 7.60
N GLU A 68 0.83 2.89 8.84
CA GLU A 68 1.59 2.12 9.81
C GLU A 68 1.88 0.71 9.31
N LEU A 69 0.86 0.00 8.79
CA LEU A 69 1.03 -1.33 8.21
C LEU A 69 1.99 -1.30 7.03
N PHE A 70 1.81 -0.33 6.14
CA PHE A 70 2.64 -0.18 4.95
C PHE A 70 4.11 0.11 5.33
N PHE A 71 4.34 1.01 6.29
CA PHE A 71 5.69 1.33 6.76
C PHE A 71 6.38 0.09 7.35
N ARG A 72 5.69 -0.66 8.23
CA ARG A 72 6.25 -1.87 8.84
C ARG A 72 6.58 -2.96 7.82
N LEU A 73 5.76 -3.11 6.77
CA LEU A 73 6.03 -4.05 5.67
C LEU A 73 7.27 -3.64 4.89
N LEU A 74 7.43 -2.35 4.58
CA LEU A 74 8.57 -1.85 3.84
C LEU A 74 9.86 -1.92 4.66
N GLU A 75 9.82 -1.59 5.95
CA GLU A 75 10.96 -1.76 6.85
C GLU A 75 11.42 -3.21 6.89
N ARG A 76 10.48 -4.17 6.99
CA ARG A 76 10.80 -5.59 6.94
C ARG A 76 11.37 -6.01 5.58
N ALA A 77 10.85 -5.47 4.47
CA ALA A 77 11.33 -5.76 3.12
C ALA A 77 12.73 -5.20 2.87
N SER A 78 13.12 -4.09 3.53
CA SER A 78 14.45 -3.48 3.41
C SER A 78 15.57 -4.30 4.08
N GLY A 79 15.22 -5.30 4.90
CA GLY A 79 16.18 -6.10 5.64
C GLY A 79 16.82 -5.37 6.84
N ALA A 80 16.35 -4.18 7.18
CA ALA A 80 16.90 -3.37 8.28
C ALA A 80 16.57 -3.94 9.67
N SER A 81 15.64 -4.88 9.76
CA SER A 81 15.34 -5.59 11.02
C SER A 81 16.43 -6.59 11.34
N THR A 82 17.09 -6.40 12.45
CA THR A 82 18.35 -7.01 12.92
C THR A 82 18.30 -8.49 13.30
N SER A 83 17.47 -9.31 12.71
CA SER A 83 17.53 -10.76 12.89
C SER A 83 18.21 -11.42 11.70
N ALA A 84 19.49 -11.73 11.86
CA ALA A 84 20.49 -12.07 10.84
C ALA A 84 20.32 -13.44 10.13
N THR A 85 19.15 -14.05 10.09
CA THR A 85 19.00 -15.41 9.53
C THR A 85 18.06 -15.55 8.33
N HIS A 86 17.30 -14.54 7.96
CA HIS A 86 16.44 -14.61 6.79
C HIS A 86 16.48 -13.28 6.03
N HIS A 87 17.28 -13.19 4.98
CA HIS A 87 17.11 -12.19 3.93
C HIS A 87 15.76 -12.48 3.24
N ASN A 88 14.68 -11.94 3.81
CA ASN A 88 13.36 -12.00 3.18
C ASN A 88 13.34 -11.08 1.97
N ASN A 89 13.79 -11.61 0.84
CA ASN A 89 13.82 -10.90 -0.43
C ASN A 89 12.40 -10.86 -1.04
N PHE A 90 11.48 -10.16 -0.36
CA PHE A 90 10.13 -9.94 -0.86
C PHE A 90 9.94 -8.47 -1.25
N ILE A 91 9.04 -8.22 -2.18
CA ILE A 91 8.59 -6.87 -2.50
C ILE A 91 7.32 -6.56 -1.75
N ALA A 92 7.15 -5.30 -1.39
CA ALA A 92 5.99 -4.84 -0.63
C ALA A 92 5.47 -3.52 -1.17
N GLY A 93 4.18 -3.33 -1.03
CA GLY A 93 3.49 -2.09 -1.35
C GLY A 93 2.09 -2.08 -0.78
N PHE A 94 1.34 -1.03 -1.08
CA PHE A 94 0.00 -0.82 -0.56
C PHE A 94 -0.92 -0.25 -1.65
N ILE A 95 -2.15 -0.74 -1.67
CA ILE A 95 -3.16 -0.32 -2.63
C ILE A 95 -4.42 0.06 -1.85
N HIS A 96 -4.89 1.28 -2.03
CA HIS A 96 -6.21 1.68 -1.58
C HIS A 96 -7.23 1.46 -2.69
N VAL A 97 -8.28 0.71 -2.40
CA VAL A 97 -9.44 0.55 -3.28
C VAL A 97 -10.57 1.46 -2.80
N PRO A 98 -11.42 1.99 -3.69
CA PRO A 98 -12.60 2.73 -3.29
C PRO A 98 -13.58 1.86 -2.48
N GLN A 99 -14.46 2.50 -1.75
CA GLN A 99 -15.56 1.83 -1.07
C GLN A 99 -16.56 1.22 -2.06
N LEU A 100 -17.38 0.30 -1.59
CA LEU A 100 -18.45 -0.31 -2.40
C LEU A 100 -19.60 0.70 -2.64
N PRO A 101 -20.39 0.53 -3.72
CA PRO A 101 -21.54 1.39 -3.99
C PRO A 101 -22.52 1.52 -2.82
N GLU A 102 -22.77 0.42 -2.11
CA GLU A 102 -23.66 0.39 -0.94
C GLU A 102 -23.11 1.20 0.24
N GLN A 103 -21.79 1.24 0.39
CA GLN A 103 -21.14 2.08 1.40
C GLN A 103 -21.19 3.57 1.00
N ALA A 104 -20.99 3.85 -0.31
CA ALA A 104 -21.05 5.21 -0.84
C ALA A 104 -22.44 5.81 -0.76
N SER A 105 -23.51 5.00 -0.89
CA SER A 105 -24.89 5.47 -0.73
C SER A 105 -25.18 6.03 0.65
N GLN A 106 -24.45 5.59 1.66
CA GLN A 106 -24.60 6.04 3.05
C GLN A 106 -23.63 7.17 3.44
N ARG A 107 -22.42 7.17 2.87
CA ARG A 107 -21.31 8.04 3.30
C ARG A 107 -20.92 9.08 2.25
N GLY A 108 -21.40 8.94 1.01
CA GLY A 108 -20.93 9.70 -0.14
C GLY A 108 -19.51 9.30 -0.57
N GLY A 109 -19.03 9.93 -1.63
CA GLY A 109 -17.66 9.78 -2.11
C GLY A 109 -17.46 8.76 -3.23
N PRO A 110 -16.22 8.61 -3.72
CA PRO A 110 -15.88 7.69 -4.79
C PRO A 110 -16.16 6.24 -4.40
N HIS A 111 -16.68 5.46 -5.33
CA HIS A 111 -16.96 4.04 -5.13
C HIS A 111 -16.59 3.23 -6.36
N MET A 112 -16.50 1.93 -6.19
CA MET A 112 -16.17 1.00 -7.26
C MET A 112 -16.85 -0.35 -7.01
N ASP A 113 -17.44 -0.93 -8.06
CA ASP A 113 -18.01 -2.26 -7.98
C ASP A 113 -16.94 -3.32 -7.69
N THR A 114 -17.29 -4.33 -6.92
CA THR A 114 -16.37 -5.40 -6.52
C THR A 114 -15.68 -6.06 -7.71
N HIS A 115 -16.42 -6.35 -8.79
CA HIS A 115 -15.85 -7.01 -9.97
C HIS A 115 -14.86 -6.09 -10.73
N VAL A 116 -15.05 -4.77 -10.68
CA VAL A 116 -14.12 -3.79 -11.26
C VAL A 116 -12.86 -3.73 -10.41
N ALA A 117 -13.01 -3.65 -9.09
CA ALA A 117 -11.89 -3.69 -8.16
C ALA A 117 -11.08 -4.98 -8.29
N ALA A 118 -11.75 -6.14 -8.36
CA ALA A 118 -11.10 -7.44 -8.53
C ALA A 118 -10.32 -7.52 -9.84
N ARG A 119 -10.88 -7.01 -10.95
CA ARG A 119 -10.21 -6.96 -12.26
C ARG A 119 -8.96 -6.07 -12.21
N ALA A 120 -9.03 -4.91 -11.54
CA ALA A 120 -7.89 -4.03 -11.35
C ALA A 120 -6.77 -4.70 -10.53
N VAL A 121 -7.14 -5.30 -9.39
CA VAL A 121 -6.17 -6.01 -8.52
C VAL A 121 -5.53 -7.18 -9.26
N HIS A 122 -6.31 -7.96 -10.03
CA HIS A 122 -5.77 -9.05 -10.85
C HIS A 122 -4.75 -8.55 -11.89
N ALA A 123 -5.05 -7.45 -12.59
CA ALA A 123 -4.14 -6.84 -13.55
C ALA A 123 -2.84 -6.37 -12.88
N MET A 124 -2.93 -5.74 -11.70
CA MET A 124 -1.77 -5.33 -10.92
C MET A 124 -0.90 -6.51 -10.51
N LEU A 125 -1.51 -7.59 -9.99
CA LEU A 125 -0.77 -8.79 -9.58
C LEU A 125 -0.08 -9.47 -10.76
N HIS A 126 -0.73 -9.50 -11.92
CA HIS A 126 -0.12 -10.00 -13.15
C HIS A 126 1.10 -9.17 -13.54
N ALA A 127 1.01 -7.84 -13.51
CA ALA A 127 2.13 -6.95 -13.79
C ALA A 127 3.31 -7.16 -12.82
N VAL A 128 3.02 -7.37 -11.53
CA VAL A 128 4.04 -7.69 -10.53
C VAL A 128 4.72 -9.03 -10.82
N SER A 129 3.96 -10.07 -11.18
CA SER A 129 4.51 -11.39 -11.46
C SER A 129 5.39 -11.42 -12.70
N THR A 130 4.97 -10.74 -13.76
CA THR A 130 5.71 -10.68 -15.04
C THR A 130 6.98 -9.85 -14.94
N ASN A 131 7.00 -8.84 -14.08
CA ASN A 131 8.21 -8.03 -13.86
C ASN A 131 9.31 -8.78 -13.08
N ARG A 132 8.95 -9.82 -12.34
CA ARG A 132 9.87 -10.66 -11.56
C ARG A 132 10.47 -11.83 -12.35
N LEU A 133 9.84 -12.23 -13.42
CA LEU A 133 10.38 -13.32 -14.27
C LEU A 133 11.60 -12.78 -15.02
N PRO A 134 12.74 -13.49 -15.01
CA PRO A 134 13.86 -13.11 -15.86
C PRO A 134 13.34 -13.07 -17.30
N LYS A 135 13.57 -11.96 -17.99
CA LYS A 135 13.30 -11.87 -19.42
C LYS A 135 14.17 -12.95 -20.07
N LEU A 136 13.53 -14.02 -20.53
CA LEU A 136 14.20 -15.02 -21.36
C LEU A 136 14.72 -14.28 -22.60
N ALA A 137 16.04 -14.25 -22.73
CA ALA A 137 16.74 -13.66 -23.88
C ALA A 137 16.52 -14.54 -25.13
#